data_e8c3810f937a38786af5c488b1b32dd4
#
_entry.id   e8c3810f937a38786af5c488b1b32dd4
#
_cell.length_a   1.000
_cell.length_b   1.000
_cell.length_c   1.000
_cell.angle_alpha   90.00
_cell.angle_beta   90.00
_cell.angle_gamma   90.00
#
_symmetry.space_group_name_H-M   'P 1'
#
loop_
_entity.id
_entity.type
_entity.pdbx_description
1 polymer ?
#
loop_
_entity_poly.entity_id
_entity_poly.type
_entity_poly.pdbx_seq_one_letter_code
_entity_poly.pdbx_strand_id
1 'polypeptide(L)'
;MAVAGTATSRRVSLPHLSGQRMERGSVIEMQEQDRLRISQELHDDLGQRLALLEMQLSQLADKCACPETAKGLSAVRERVGEMDQDLHRICCELYPVLLEKLGLVVALKSLCREFCQSGIRAEFAHDNCPTNVSKSVSLCLYRMVQEALHNVSKHSKAKSAKVTLRRSSGRLEVVVEDAGIGFDVDPDRLRAGLGLSSIEERVKRAGGRISISSTPGLGTQVRAVFYTFILVE
;
A
#
# COMPACT_ATOMS: atom_id res chain seq x y z
N MET A 1 17.95 19.21 59.31
CA MET A 1 16.49 19.42 59.07
C MET A 1 16.32 19.63 57.57
N ALA A 2 15.80 18.61 56.89
CA ALA A 2 15.57 18.62 55.45
C ALA A 2 14.14 19.06 55.20
N VAL A 3 13.95 20.03 54.30
CA VAL A 3 12.65 20.47 53.79
C VAL A 3 12.43 19.85 52.43
N ALA A 4 11.47 18.93 52.35
CA ALA A 4 11.04 18.30 51.11
C ALA A 4 10.15 19.27 50.33
N GLY A 5 10.55 19.64 49.10
CA GLY A 5 9.77 20.38 48.14
C GLY A 5 8.95 19.42 47.28
N THR A 6 7.64 19.39 47.45
CA THR A 6 6.68 18.65 46.61
C THR A 6 6.50 19.35 45.29
N ALA A 7 6.97 18.73 44.20
CA ALA A 7 6.73 19.17 42.83
C ALA A 7 5.31 18.74 42.40
N THR A 8 4.40 19.69 42.34
CA THR A 8 3.03 19.50 41.82
C THR A 8 3.07 19.51 40.31
N SER A 9 2.94 18.35 39.68
CA SER A 9 2.80 18.19 38.23
C SER A 9 1.44 18.72 37.81
N ARG A 10 1.41 19.91 37.18
CA ARG A 10 0.22 20.44 36.49
C ARG A 10 0.06 19.73 35.16
N ARG A 11 -0.93 18.82 35.03
CA ARG A 11 -1.47 18.37 33.77
C ARG A 11 -2.14 19.54 33.06
N VAL A 12 -1.52 20.08 32.02
CA VAL A 12 -2.19 21.02 31.12
C VAL A 12 -2.95 20.18 30.07
N SER A 13 -4.26 20.12 30.22
CA SER A 13 -5.16 19.56 29.19
C SER A 13 -5.28 20.58 28.05
N LEU A 14 -4.80 20.24 26.87
CA LEU A 14 -4.94 21.05 25.66
C LEU A 14 -6.21 20.63 24.89
N PRO A 15 -7.27 21.48 24.84
CA PRO A 15 -8.56 21.09 24.21
C PRO A 15 -8.62 21.22 22.68
N HIS A 16 -7.59 21.69 21.98
CA HIS A 16 -7.69 22.08 20.56
C HIS A 16 -7.15 21.05 19.53
N LEU A 17 -6.67 19.88 19.93
CA LEU A 17 -6.14 18.88 18.99
C LEU A 17 -7.16 17.88 18.45
N SER A 18 -8.36 17.81 19.00
CA SER A 18 -9.40 16.86 18.59
C SER A 18 -10.09 17.23 17.28
N GLY A 19 -10.35 18.50 17.02
CA GLY A 19 -11.03 18.97 15.80
C GLY A 19 -10.21 18.74 14.53
N GLN A 20 -8.94 19.12 14.52
CA GLN A 20 -8.07 18.93 13.36
C GLN A 20 -7.79 17.45 13.02
N ARG A 21 -7.83 16.57 14.02
CA ARG A 21 -7.73 15.11 13.80
C ARG A 21 -8.99 14.52 13.16
N MET A 22 -10.18 14.98 13.55
CA MET A 22 -11.44 14.54 12.93
C MET A 22 -11.54 14.99 11.48
N GLU A 23 -11.17 16.24 11.16
CA GLU A 23 -11.18 16.77 9.79
C GLU A 23 -10.22 16.04 8.86
N ARG A 24 -8.97 15.82 9.27
CA ARG A 24 -7.99 15.05 8.47
C ARG A 24 -8.47 13.64 8.18
N GLY A 25 -9.19 13.07 9.08
CA GLY A 25 -9.71 11.74 8.97
C GLY A 25 -10.80 11.58 7.97
N SER A 26 -11.73 12.47 7.98
CA SER A 26 -12.80 12.55 6.99
C SER A 26 -12.24 12.75 5.58
N VAL A 27 -11.16 13.54 5.45
CA VAL A 27 -10.46 13.76 4.17
C VAL A 27 -9.80 12.47 3.67
N ILE A 28 -9.17 11.69 4.52
CA ILE A 28 -8.53 10.42 4.12
C ILE A 28 -9.57 9.40 3.65
N GLU A 29 -10.70 9.29 4.36
CA GLU A 29 -11.79 8.39 3.97
C GLU A 29 -12.43 8.80 2.63
N MET A 30 -12.67 10.08 2.46
CA MET A 30 -13.18 10.63 1.20
C MET A 30 -12.21 10.36 0.04
N GLN A 31 -10.91 10.56 0.25
CA GLN A 31 -9.89 10.26 -0.75
C GLN A 31 -9.85 8.76 -1.11
N GLU A 32 -10.00 7.85 -0.15
CA GLU A 32 -10.04 6.41 -0.46
C GLU A 32 -11.31 6.01 -1.20
N GLN A 33 -12.45 6.62 -0.88
CA GLN A 33 -13.71 6.41 -1.62
C GLN A 33 -13.60 6.93 -3.06
N ASP A 34 -13.03 8.11 -3.27
CA ASP A 34 -12.78 8.64 -4.61
C ASP A 34 -11.82 7.75 -5.40
N ARG A 35 -10.74 7.28 -4.78
CA ARG A 35 -9.80 6.34 -5.41
C ARG A 35 -10.46 5.03 -5.82
N LEU A 36 -11.32 4.48 -4.97
CA LEU A 36 -12.10 3.28 -5.28
C LEU A 36 -13.02 3.53 -6.48
N ARG A 37 -13.81 4.61 -6.43
CA ARG A 37 -14.75 4.96 -7.51
C ARG A 37 -14.03 5.16 -8.85
N ILE A 38 -12.95 5.96 -8.85
CA ILE A 38 -12.16 6.22 -10.06
C ILE A 38 -11.53 4.93 -10.60
N SER A 39 -10.99 4.08 -9.73
CA SER A 39 -10.41 2.80 -10.14
C SER A 39 -11.45 1.87 -10.78
N GLN A 40 -12.66 1.81 -10.21
CA GLN A 40 -13.76 1.02 -10.76
C GLN A 40 -14.23 1.58 -12.12
N GLU A 41 -14.45 2.89 -12.22
CA GLU A 41 -14.87 3.55 -13.47
C GLU A 41 -13.84 3.35 -14.58
N LEU A 42 -12.53 3.48 -14.28
CA LEU A 42 -11.46 3.25 -15.24
C LEU A 42 -11.42 1.79 -15.70
N HIS A 43 -11.50 0.85 -14.78
CA HIS A 43 -11.48 -0.58 -15.10
C HIS A 43 -12.70 -0.99 -15.94
N ASP A 44 -13.88 -0.50 -15.58
CA ASP A 44 -15.13 -0.91 -16.22
C ASP A 44 -15.32 -0.25 -17.61
N ASP A 45 -14.94 1.01 -17.78
CA ASP A 45 -15.06 1.70 -19.07
C ASP A 45 -13.87 1.44 -19.99
N LEU A 46 -12.65 1.83 -19.58
CA LEU A 46 -11.48 1.72 -20.44
C LEU A 46 -11.00 0.27 -20.60
N GLY A 47 -11.02 -0.53 -19.53
CA GLY A 47 -10.62 -1.94 -19.60
C GLY A 47 -11.52 -2.75 -20.55
N GLN A 48 -12.84 -2.55 -20.50
CA GLN A 48 -13.77 -3.22 -21.42
C GLN A 48 -13.53 -2.77 -22.87
N ARG A 49 -13.27 -1.50 -23.13
CA ARG A 49 -12.97 -0.99 -24.48
C ARG A 49 -11.67 -1.55 -25.03
N LEU A 50 -10.62 -1.65 -24.21
CA LEU A 50 -9.35 -2.24 -24.63
C LEU A 50 -9.51 -3.73 -24.94
N ALA A 51 -10.23 -4.49 -24.11
CA ALA A 51 -10.51 -5.91 -24.37
C ALA A 51 -11.30 -6.13 -25.66
N LEU A 52 -12.30 -5.29 -25.94
CA LEU A 52 -13.04 -5.32 -27.21
C LEU A 52 -12.14 -5.01 -28.39
N LEU A 53 -11.24 -4.03 -28.25
CA LEU A 53 -10.29 -3.66 -29.30
C LEU A 53 -9.32 -4.80 -29.61
N GLU A 54 -8.78 -5.45 -28.57
CA GLU A 54 -7.93 -6.65 -28.72
C GLU A 54 -8.64 -7.77 -29.48
N MET A 55 -9.89 -8.04 -29.11
CA MET A 55 -10.71 -9.07 -29.76
C MET A 55 -10.94 -8.72 -31.24
N GLN A 56 -11.27 -7.46 -31.57
CA GLN A 56 -11.48 -7.00 -32.93
C GLN A 56 -10.19 -7.09 -33.76
N LEU A 57 -9.04 -6.70 -33.21
CA LEU A 57 -7.74 -6.81 -33.87
C LEU A 57 -7.37 -8.27 -34.14
N SER A 58 -7.62 -9.17 -33.19
CA SER A 58 -7.42 -10.61 -33.40
C SER A 58 -8.26 -11.14 -34.54
N GLN A 59 -9.56 -10.82 -34.58
CA GLN A 59 -10.45 -11.24 -35.66
C GLN A 59 -10.06 -10.69 -37.03
N LEU A 60 -9.52 -9.48 -37.09
CA LEU A 60 -9.02 -8.87 -38.33
C LEU A 60 -7.72 -9.54 -38.78
N ALA A 61 -6.80 -9.83 -37.83
CA ALA A 61 -5.57 -10.53 -38.13
C ALA A 61 -5.82 -11.94 -38.73
N ASP A 62 -6.77 -12.68 -38.13
CA ASP A 62 -7.14 -14.03 -38.59
C ASP A 62 -7.76 -14.07 -39.99
N LYS A 63 -8.40 -12.98 -40.41
CA LYS A 63 -9.01 -12.83 -41.74
C LYS A 63 -8.08 -12.20 -42.78
N CYS A 64 -6.91 -11.76 -42.37
CA CYS A 64 -6.00 -11.03 -43.25
C CYS A 64 -5.13 -11.97 -44.10
N ALA A 65 -5.34 -11.95 -45.40
CA ALA A 65 -4.54 -12.73 -46.36
C ALA A 65 -3.16 -12.09 -46.68
N CYS A 66 -2.95 -10.83 -46.36
CA CYS A 66 -1.71 -10.10 -46.63
C CYS A 66 -0.75 -10.17 -45.43
N PRO A 67 0.47 -10.74 -45.60
CA PRO A 67 1.43 -10.87 -44.48
C PRO A 67 1.90 -9.54 -43.90
N GLU A 68 2.02 -8.48 -44.69
CA GLU A 68 2.41 -7.16 -44.19
C GLU A 68 1.32 -6.53 -43.34
N THR A 69 0.06 -6.63 -43.75
CA THR A 69 -1.07 -6.13 -43.00
C THR A 69 -1.25 -6.93 -41.68
N ALA A 70 -1.05 -8.24 -41.71
CA ALA A 70 -1.09 -9.09 -40.51
C ALA A 70 -0.01 -8.71 -39.50
N LYS A 71 1.21 -8.39 -39.94
CA LYS A 71 2.28 -7.84 -39.09
C LYS A 71 1.89 -6.49 -38.47
N GLY A 72 1.31 -5.59 -39.28
CA GLY A 72 0.82 -4.31 -38.76
C GLY A 72 -0.26 -4.45 -37.69
N LEU A 73 -1.24 -5.35 -37.91
CA LEU A 73 -2.28 -5.65 -36.94
C LEU A 73 -1.71 -6.26 -35.64
N SER A 74 -0.71 -7.15 -35.74
CA SER A 74 -0.03 -7.70 -34.56
C SER A 74 0.69 -6.63 -33.75
N ALA A 75 1.38 -5.69 -34.40
CA ALA A 75 2.04 -4.59 -33.70
C ALA A 75 1.05 -3.64 -33.00
N VAL A 76 -0.11 -3.37 -33.61
CA VAL A 76 -1.19 -2.59 -32.96
C VAL A 76 -1.76 -3.34 -31.78
N ARG A 77 -1.99 -4.66 -31.91
CA ARG A 77 -2.49 -5.50 -30.80
C ARG A 77 -1.52 -5.51 -29.63
N GLU A 78 -0.21 -5.62 -29.88
CA GLU A 78 0.81 -5.54 -28.83
C GLU A 78 0.73 -4.22 -28.04
N ARG A 79 0.59 -3.09 -28.74
CA ARG A 79 0.43 -1.78 -28.11
C ARG A 79 -0.85 -1.67 -27.30
N VAL A 80 -1.96 -2.25 -27.77
CA VAL A 80 -3.21 -2.28 -26.99
C VAL A 80 -3.02 -3.10 -25.71
N GLY A 81 -2.32 -4.24 -25.78
CA GLY A 81 -1.96 -5.02 -24.60
C GLY A 81 -1.07 -4.26 -23.61
N GLU A 82 -0.11 -3.46 -24.09
CA GLU A 82 0.69 -2.57 -23.23
C GLU A 82 -0.19 -1.51 -22.54
N MET A 83 -1.14 -0.91 -23.28
CA MET A 83 -2.10 0.06 -22.70
C MET A 83 -2.99 -0.58 -21.65
N ASP A 84 -3.45 -1.81 -21.84
CA ASP A 84 -4.25 -2.55 -20.83
C ASP A 84 -3.45 -2.82 -19.58
N GLN A 85 -2.18 -3.22 -19.71
CA GLN A 85 -1.26 -3.39 -18.58
C GLN A 85 -1.02 -2.08 -17.82
N ASP A 86 -0.83 -0.96 -18.53
CA ASP A 86 -0.67 0.37 -17.92
C ASP A 86 -1.93 0.81 -17.18
N LEU A 87 -3.11 0.60 -17.77
CA LEU A 87 -4.40 0.87 -17.13
C LEU A 87 -4.57 0.03 -15.86
N HIS A 88 -4.27 -1.27 -15.94
CA HIS A 88 -4.35 -2.16 -14.80
C HIS A 88 -3.43 -1.71 -13.65
N ARG A 89 -2.21 -1.28 -13.98
CA ARG A 89 -1.26 -0.71 -13.00
C ARG A 89 -1.82 0.55 -12.34
N ILE A 90 -2.36 1.49 -13.12
CA ILE A 90 -2.98 2.72 -12.59
C ILE A 90 -4.16 2.38 -11.66
N CYS A 91 -5.02 1.45 -12.05
CA CYS A 91 -6.13 1.00 -11.20
C CYS A 91 -5.64 0.39 -9.89
N CYS A 92 -4.58 -0.43 -9.91
CA CYS A 92 -3.98 -1.01 -8.71
C CYS A 92 -3.33 0.04 -7.80
N GLU A 93 -2.70 1.06 -8.38
CA GLU A 93 -2.15 2.20 -7.62
C GLU A 93 -3.26 3.03 -6.96
N LEU A 94 -4.37 3.26 -7.67
CA LEU A 94 -5.51 3.99 -7.15
C LEU A 94 -6.23 3.19 -6.06
N TYR A 95 -6.60 1.94 -6.32
CA TYR A 95 -7.28 1.08 -5.37
C TYR A 95 -7.02 -0.40 -5.63
N PRO A 96 -6.64 -1.19 -4.61
CA PRO A 96 -6.26 -2.58 -4.79
C PRO A 96 -7.49 -3.48 -4.97
N VAL A 97 -8.00 -3.61 -6.19
CA VAL A 97 -9.15 -4.47 -6.53
C VAL A 97 -8.91 -5.93 -6.10
N LEU A 98 -7.66 -6.41 -6.17
CA LEU A 98 -7.28 -7.75 -5.70
C LEU A 98 -7.53 -7.92 -4.20
N LEU A 99 -7.45 -6.85 -3.41
CA LEU A 99 -7.71 -6.88 -1.97
C LEU A 99 -9.16 -7.25 -1.67
N GLU A 100 -10.10 -6.71 -2.43
CA GLU A 100 -11.53 -7.01 -2.26
C GLU A 100 -11.89 -8.41 -2.77
N LYS A 101 -11.36 -8.81 -3.94
CA LYS A 101 -11.71 -10.07 -4.59
C LYS A 101 -10.99 -11.28 -4.01
N LEU A 102 -9.71 -11.14 -3.65
CA LEU A 102 -8.82 -12.26 -3.31
C LEU A 102 -8.17 -12.14 -1.91
N GLY A 103 -8.44 -11.05 -1.19
CA GLY A 103 -7.97 -10.83 0.17
C GLY A 103 -6.52 -10.35 0.28
N LEU A 104 -6.12 -10.08 1.53
CA LEU A 104 -4.88 -9.37 1.86
C LEU A 104 -3.61 -10.10 1.40
N VAL A 105 -3.53 -11.42 1.59
CA VAL A 105 -2.32 -12.20 1.23
C VAL A 105 -2.02 -12.12 -0.26
N VAL A 106 -3.05 -12.32 -1.10
CA VAL A 106 -2.90 -12.28 -2.56
C VAL A 106 -2.56 -10.87 -3.03
N ALA A 107 -3.22 -9.86 -2.47
CA ALA A 107 -2.97 -8.47 -2.81
C ALA A 107 -1.53 -8.04 -2.46
N LEU A 108 -1.03 -8.39 -1.27
CA LEU A 108 0.35 -8.08 -0.88
C LEU A 108 1.39 -8.83 -1.72
N LYS A 109 1.10 -10.09 -2.09
CA LYS A 109 1.97 -10.85 -2.99
C LYS A 109 2.06 -10.21 -4.38
N SER A 110 0.94 -9.73 -4.91
CA SER A 110 0.90 -9.01 -6.19
C SER A 110 1.68 -7.71 -6.11
N LEU A 111 1.46 -6.92 -5.06
CA LEU A 111 2.17 -5.66 -4.82
C LEU A 111 3.70 -5.86 -4.79
N CYS A 112 4.19 -6.86 -4.07
CA CYS A 112 5.62 -7.17 -4.04
C CYS A 112 6.15 -7.54 -5.42
N ARG A 113 5.37 -8.28 -6.25
CA ARG A 113 5.76 -8.64 -7.62
C ARG A 113 5.87 -7.40 -8.51
N GLU A 114 4.98 -6.43 -8.39
CA GLU A 114 5.03 -5.16 -9.13
C GLU A 114 6.32 -4.39 -8.82
N PHE A 115 6.69 -4.31 -7.54
CA PHE A 115 7.97 -3.68 -7.15
C PHE A 115 9.19 -4.44 -7.67
N CYS A 116 9.13 -5.77 -7.81
CA CYS A 116 10.20 -6.54 -8.46
C CYS A 116 10.40 -6.14 -9.92
N GLN A 117 9.33 -5.86 -10.66
CA GLN A 117 9.41 -5.37 -12.04
C GLN A 117 10.01 -3.96 -12.12
N SER A 118 9.86 -3.15 -11.07
CA SER A 118 10.45 -1.81 -10.96
C SER A 118 11.93 -1.81 -10.51
N GLY A 119 12.58 -2.98 -10.41
CA GLY A 119 14.00 -3.11 -10.10
C GLY A 119 14.35 -3.29 -8.62
N ILE A 120 13.38 -3.43 -7.72
CA ILE A 120 13.61 -3.74 -6.30
C ILE A 120 13.11 -5.15 -6.03
N ARG A 121 13.98 -6.05 -5.56
CA ARG A 121 13.58 -7.38 -5.13
C ARG A 121 12.74 -7.28 -3.85
N ALA A 122 11.41 -7.31 -3.96
CA ALA A 122 10.49 -7.36 -2.84
C ALA A 122 10.09 -8.82 -2.56
N GLU A 123 10.58 -9.38 -1.47
CA GLU A 123 10.26 -10.74 -1.03
C GLU A 123 9.05 -10.72 -0.11
N PHE A 124 8.04 -11.57 -0.38
CA PHE A 124 6.86 -11.70 0.46
C PHE A 124 6.81 -13.05 1.16
N ALA A 125 6.74 -13.03 2.48
CA ALA A 125 6.53 -14.20 3.32
C ALA A 125 5.28 -14.03 4.17
N HIS A 126 4.51 -15.11 4.37
CA HIS A 126 3.35 -15.10 5.26
C HIS A 126 3.24 -16.40 6.05
N ASP A 127 2.69 -16.30 7.26
CA ASP A 127 2.47 -17.43 8.15
C ASP A 127 1.17 -17.27 8.92
N ASN A 128 0.37 -18.35 8.94
CA ASN A 128 -0.88 -18.47 9.70
C ASN A 128 -1.84 -17.26 9.57
N CYS A 129 -1.96 -16.72 8.34
CA CYS A 129 -2.78 -15.53 8.10
C CYS A 129 -4.26 -15.89 8.11
N PRO A 130 -5.10 -15.07 8.77
CA PRO A 130 -6.55 -15.25 8.75
C PRO A 130 -7.09 -14.92 7.35
N THR A 131 -8.07 -15.69 6.89
CA THR A 131 -8.80 -15.40 5.65
C THR A 131 -9.77 -14.23 5.81
N ASN A 132 -10.30 -14.04 7.03
CA ASN A 132 -11.27 -12.99 7.35
C ASN A 132 -10.57 -11.88 8.15
N VAL A 133 -9.97 -10.96 7.45
CA VAL A 133 -9.49 -9.69 8.01
C VAL A 133 -10.47 -8.61 7.56
N SER A 134 -10.91 -7.73 8.49
CA SER A 134 -11.84 -6.66 8.14
C SER A 134 -11.32 -5.81 6.98
N LYS A 135 -12.23 -5.28 6.16
CA LYS A 135 -11.86 -4.49 4.98
C LYS A 135 -11.01 -3.28 5.35
N SER A 136 -11.34 -2.62 6.45
CA SER A 136 -10.63 -1.44 6.94
C SER A 136 -9.18 -1.76 7.33
N VAL A 137 -8.96 -2.85 8.06
CA VAL A 137 -7.61 -3.32 8.44
C VAL A 137 -6.83 -3.79 7.22
N SER A 138 -7.47 -4.54 6.33
CA SER A 138 -6.84 -5.04 5.10
C SER A 138 -6.35 -3.90 4.22
N LEU A 139 -7.18 -2.89 3.98
CA LEU A 139 -6.80 -1.70 3.21
C LEU A 139 -5.69 -0.90 3.89
N CYS A 140 -5.78 -0.74 5.21
CA CYS A 140 -4.77 -0.05 6.00
C CYS A 140 -3.39 -0.74 5.88
N LEU A 141 -3.35 -2.07 6.02
CA LEU A 141 -2.12 -2.85 5.89
C LEU A 141 -1.56 -2.81 4.46
N TYR A 142 -2.43 -2.92 3.45
CA TYR A 142 -2.02 -2.79 2.06
C TYR A 142 -1.36 -1.43 1.79
N ARG A 143 -2.00 -0.33 2.19
CA ARG A 143 -1.47 1.04 2.01
C ARG A 143 -0.16 1.25 2.77
N MET A 144 -0.04 0.68 3.96
CA MET A 144 1.20 0.73 4.73
C MET A 144 2.36 0.06 3.96
N VAL A 145 2.13 -1.15 3.43
CA VAL A 145 3.16 -1.88 2.68
C VAL A 145 3.48 -1.15 1.37
N GLN A 146 2.48 -0.64 0.66
CA GLN A 146 2.65 0.13 -0.57
C GLN A 146 3.55 1.35 -0.34
N GLU A 147 3.26 2.15 0.68
CA GLU A 147 4.05 3.34 1.00
C GLU A 147 5.46 2.98 1.51
N ALA A 148 5.58 1.94 2.34
CA ALA A 148 6.88 1.48 2.81
C ALA A 148 7.77 1.01 1.64
N LEU A 149 7.25 0.24 0.69
CA LEU A 149 7.98 -0.19 -0.51
C LEU A 149 8.30 1.00 -1.44
N HIS A 150 7.40 1.98 -1.54
CA HIS A 150 7.68 3.24 -2.25
C HIS A 150 8.85 4.01 -1.63
N ASN A 151 8.90 4.07 -0.28
CA ASN A 151 10.00 4.70 0.43
C ASN A 151 11.32 3.94 0.22
N VAL A 152 11.28 2.61 0.18
CA VAL A 152 12.45 1.81 -0.20
C VAL A 152 12.91 2.18 -1.60
N SER A 153 12.01 2.23 -2.57
CA SER A 153 12.33 2.55 -3.96
C SER A 153 12.95 3.94 -4.14
N LYS A 154 12.40 4.93 -3.46
CA LYS A 154 12.79 6.33 -3.66
C LYS A 154 13.97 6.77 -2.81
N HIS A 155 14.11 6.21 -1.61
CA HIS A 155 14.96 6.79 -0.58
C HIS A 155 16.02 5.86 -0.01
N SER A 156 15.77 4.53 0.04
CA SER A 156 16.65 3.64 0.81
C SER A 156 17.94 3.27 0.10
N LYS A 157 18.02 3.36 -1.23
CA LYS A 157 19.10 2.79 -2.07
C LYS A 157 19.29 1.28 -1.88
N ALA A 158 18.39 0.60 -1.19
CA ALA A 158 18.42 -0.85 -1.06
C ALA A 158 18.04 -1.51 -2.38
N LYS A 159 18.64 -2.69 -2.66
CA LYS A 159 18.31 -3.53 -3.82
C LYS A 159 17.18 -4.52 -3.51
N SER A 160 16.85 -4.68 -2.23
CA SER A 160 15.83 -5.62 -1.79
C SER A 160 15.10 -5.11 -0.55
N ALA A 161 13.83 -5.53 -0.44
CA ALA A 161 13.00 -5.37 0.74
C ALA A 161 12.32 -6.70 1.07
N LYS A 162 12.01 -6.91 2.34
CA LYS A 162 11.25 -8.08 2.79
C LYS A 162 9.95 -7.63 3.44
N VAL A 163 8.87 -8.22 2.99
CA VAL A 163 7.52 -8.02 3.55
C VAL A 163 7.10 -9.31 4.24
N THR A 164 6.79 -9.24 5.51
CA THR A 164 6.34 -10.40 6.30
C THR A 164 4.97 -10.12 6.89
N LEU A 165 4.00 -10.99 6.62
CA LEU A 165 2.66 -10.97 7.22
C LEU A 165 2.52 -12.23 8.09
N ARG A 166 2.27 -12.09 9.39
CA ARG A 166 2.08 -13.23 10.28
C ARG A 166 1.00 -13.00 11.31
N ARG A 167 0.36 -14.10 11.73
CA ARG A 167 -0.51 -14.12 12.88
C ARG A 167 0.12 -14.96 14.00
N SER A 168 0.28 -14.37 15.16
CA SER A 168 0.78 -15.06 16.35
C SER A 168 0.15 -14.49 17.61
N SER A 169 -0.20 -15.34 18.56
CA SER A 169 -0.69 -14.95 19.90
C SER A 169 -1.82 -13.91 19.85
N GLY A 170 -2.81 -14.10 18.95
CA GLY A 170 -3.95 -13.19 18.83
C GLY A 170 -3.62 -11.83 18.21
N ARG A 171 -2.52 -11.73 17.46
CA ARG A 171 -2.09 -10.50 16.77
C ARG A 171 -1.82 -10.79 15.31
N LEU A 172 -2.25 -9.90 14.44
CA LEU A 172 -1.84 -9.83 13.04
C LEU A 172 -0.75 -8.77 12.93
N GLU A 173 0.38 -9.14 12.37
CA GLU A 173 1.55 -8.31 12.24
C GLU A 173 2.00 -8.25 10.78
N VAL A 174 2.29 -7.05 10.31
CA VAL A 174 2.98 -6.81 9.04
C VAL A 174 4.28 -6.08 9.32
N VAL A 175 5.37 -6.56 8.72
CA VAL A 175 6.69 -5.95 8.81
C VAL A 175 7.24 -5.75 7.40
N VAL A 176 7.75 -4.56 7.12
CA VAL A 176 8.51 -4.24 5.91
C VAL A 176 9.90 -3.83 6.34
N GLU A 177 10.93 -4.51 5.80
CA GLU A 177 12.33 -4.31 6.15
C GLU A 177 13.16 -4.07 4.90
N ASP A 178 14.08 -3.13 4.97
CA ASP A 178 15.12 -2.91 3.97
C ASP A 178 16.50 -2.76 4.64
N ALA A 179 17.55 -3.08 3.89
CA ALA A 179 18.93 -2.92 4.30
C ALA A 179 19.58 -1.72 3.57
N GLY A 180 18.85 -0.62 3.46
CA GLY A 180 19.32 0.58 2.77
C GLY A 180 20.12 1.53 3.67
N ILE A 181 20.19 2.78 3.24
CA ILE A 181 20.96 3.81 3.95
C ILE A 181 20.39 4.19 5.32
N GLY A 182 19.11 3.87 5.60
CA GLY A 182 18.44 4.28 6.81
C GLY A 182 18.38 5.81 6.99
N PHE A 183 17.87 6.23 8.12
CA PHE A 183 17.79 7.65 8.52
C PHE A 183 17.67 7.77 10.04
N ASP A 184 17.98 8.97 10.57
CA ASP A 184 17.72 9.29 11.98
C ASP A 184 16.22 9.48 12.20
N VAL A 185 15.66 8.69 13.12
CA VAL A 185 14.24 8.75 13.51
C VAL A 185 14.05 9.93 14.46
N ASP A 186 13.88 11.12 13.89
CA ASP A 186 13.50 12.31 14.62
C ASP A 186 11.96 12.42 14.64
N PRO A 187 11.31 12.47 15.83
CA PRO A 187 9.86 12.56 15.94
C PRO A 187 9.27 13.76 15.20
N ASP A 188 9.97 14.88 15.13
CA ASP A 188 9.48 16.08 14.45
C ASP A 188 9.63 15.97 12.91
N ARG A 189 10.66 15.29 12.43
CA ARG A 189 10.84 14.98 11.00
C ARG A 189 9.89 13.91 10.50
N LEU A 190 9.58 12.89 11.32
CA LEU A 190 8.54 11.90 11.00
C LEU A 190 7.17 12.56 10.80
N ARG A 191 6.86 13.60 11.59
CA ARG A 191 5.62 14.39 11.47
C ARG A 191 5.61 15.30 10.24
N ALA A 192 6.75 15.74 9.76
CA ALA A 192 6.87 16.58 8.58
C ALA A 192 6.82 15.78 7.26
N GLY A 193 7.14 14.48 7.29
CA GLY A 193 7.05 13.60 6.14
C GLY A 193 5.61 13.14 5.88
N LEU A 194 5.01 13.57 4.78
CA LEU A 194 3.60 13.28 4.44
C LEU A 194 3.30 11.77 4.36
N GLY A 195 4.24 10.93 3.90
CA GLY A 195 4.05 9.48 3.73
C GLY A 195 3.97 8.72 5.05
N LEU A 196 5.00 8.81 5.88
CA LEU A 196 5.07 8.06 7.15
C LEU A 196 4.03 8.53 8.17
N SER A 197 3.74 9.84 8.23
CA SER A 197 2.67 10.38 9.08
C SER A 197 1.28 9.91 8.65
N SER A 198 1.03 9.80 7.35
CA SER A 198 -0.21 9.26 6.80
C SER A 198 -0.40 7.78 7.16
N ILE A 199 0.65 6.96 7.06
CA ILE A 199 0.62 5.56 7.50
C ILE A 199 0.28 5.48 9.00
N GLU A 200 0.96 6.27 9.83
CA GLU A 200 0.76 6.25 11.28
C GLU A 200 -0.69 6.58 11.65
N GLU A 201 -1.26 7.60 11.03
CA GLU A 201 -2.64 7.99 11.26
C GLU A 201 -3.64 6.90 10.85
N ARG A 202 -3.43 6.28 9.65
CA ARG A 202 -4.27 5.17 9.16
C ARG A 202 -4.25 3.96 10.09
N VAL A 203 -3.06 3.53 10.53
CA VAL A 203 -2.90 2.38 11.44
C VAL A 203 -3.57 2.65 12.78
N LYS A 204 -3.37 3.83 13.37
CA LYS A 204 -4.00 4.21 14.64
C LYS A 204 -5.53 4.26 14.54
N ARG A 205 -6.08 4.76 13.45
CA ARG A 205 -7.54 4.80 13.22
C ARG A 205 -8.15 3.42 13.07
N ALA A 206 -7.47 2.53 12.35
CA ALA A 206 -7.90 1.14 12.23
C ALA A 206 -7.69 0.32 13.52
N GLY A 207 -7.33 0.98 14.63
CA GLY A 207 -7.15 0.33 15.94
C GLY A 207 -5.83 -0.41 16.10
N GLY A 208 -4.89 -0.22 15.18
CA GLY A 208 -3.57 -0.83 15.21
C GLY A 208 -2.52 0.01 15.93
N ARG A 209 -1.33 -0.57 16.05
CA ARG A 209 -0.11 0.11 16.50
C ARG A 209 0.96 0.02 15.43
N ILE A 210 1.69 1.09 15.22
CA ILE A 210 2.82 1.14 14.29
C ILE A 210 4.09 1.50 15.04
N SER A 211 5.20 0.93 14.60
CA SER A 211 6.55 1.31 15.00
C SER A 211 7.43 1.42 13.76
N ILE A 212 8.27 2.44 13.72
CA ILE A 212 9.25 2.67 12.68
C ILE A 212 10.60 2.72 13.36
N SER A 213 11.51 1.86 12.93
CA SER A 213 12.89 1.79 13.41
C SER A 213 13.81 1.98 12.21
N SER A 214 14.70 2.96 12.28
CA SER A 214 15.72 3.19 11.26
C SER A 214 17.00 3.67 11.92
N THR A 215 18.11 3.29 11.34
CA THR A 215 19.44 3.73 11.77
C THR A 215 20.27 4.01 10.53
N PRO A 216 20.98 5.16 10.44
CA PRO A 216 21.87 5.44 9.35
C PRO A 216 22.86 4.29 9.08
N GLY A 217 22.89 3.80 7.83
CA GLY A 217 23.70 2.67 7.39
C GLY A 217 23.17 1.27 7.70
N LEU A 218 22.06 1.13 8.44
CA LEU A 218 21.49 -0.18 8.82
C LEU A 218 20.12 -0.46 8.21
N GLY A 219 19.52 0.51 7.47
CA GLY A 219 18.24 0.35 6.82
C GLY A 219 17.06 0.76 7.68
N THR A 220 15.85 0.33 7.27
CA THR A 220 14.59 0.71 7.91
C THR A 220 13.69 -0.49 8.11
N GLN A 221 12.98 -0.51 9.23
CA GLN A 221 11.90 -1.45 9.54
C GLN A 221 10.63 -0.66 9.85
N VAL A 222 9.55 -0.95 9.14
CA VAL A 222 8.20 -0.44 9.41
C VAL A 222 7.33 -1.62 9.84
N ARG A 223 6.74 -1.55 11.02
CA ARG A 223 5.98 -2.64 11.63
C ARG A 223 4.62 -2.15 12.10
N ALA A 224 3.55 -2.82 11.68
CA ALA A 224 2.20 -2.60 12.20
C ALA A 224 1.65 -3.87 12.86
N VAL A 225 0.90 -3.68 13.95
CA VAL A 225 0.29 -4.76 14.73
C VAL A 225 -1.18 -4.44 15.01
N PHE A 226 -2.04 -5.42 14.72
CA PHE A 226 -3.47 -5.39 15.02
C PHE A 226 -3.83 -6.55 15.93
N TYR A 227 -4.73 -6.33 16.89
CA TYR A 227 -5.21 -7.39 17.77
C TYR A 227 -6.41 -8.11 17.15
N THR A 228 -6.54 -9.41 17.41
CA THR A 228 -7.51 -10.30 16.72
C THR A 228 -8.97 -9.87 16.91
N PHE A 229 -9.33 -9.20 18.03
CA PHE A 229 -10.69 -8.71 18.26
C PHE A 229 -11.10 -7.55 17.32
N ILE A 230 -10.14 -6.96 16.60
CA ILE A 230 -10.39 -5.88 15.63
C ILE A 230 -10.48 -6.45 14.20
N LEU A 231 -10.14 -7.72 13.99
CA LEU A 231 -9.96 -8.30 12.65
C LEU A 231 -11.26 -8.83 12.04
N VAL A 232 -12.32 -9.01 12.82
CA VAL A 232 -13.58 -9.61 12.36
C VAL A 232 -14.68 -8.56 12.44
N GLU A 233 -15.30 -8.25 11.31
CA GLU A 233 -16.60 -7.56 11.18
C GLU A 233 -17.69 -8.61 11.01
#